data_95bd644e686b418f68861b3a71a5f173
#
_entry.id   95bd644e686b418f68861b3a71a5f173
#
_cell.length_a   1.000
_cell.length_b   1.000
_cell.length_c   1.000
_cell.angle_alpha   90.00
_cell.angle_beta   90.00
_cell.angle_gamma   90.00
#
_symmetry.space_group_name_H-M   'P 1'
#
loop_
_entity.id
_entity.type
_entity.pdbx_description
1 polymer ?
#
loop_
_entity_poly.entity_id
_entity_poly.type
_entity_poly.pdbx_seq_one_letter_code
_entity_poly.pdbx_strand_id
1 'polypeptide(L)'
;MTPPADPRTPGRRAFLRRTGLAVIAGASLPLLPSAPSPAFASAADPDQLFKAGRFAEAERGYRRLLSEDPRNAHAYAQVGYLALLCNRFGDAERHLSKAIALDSRDIASTQRLAETFVRQDQFARAVPLLRSTGRPRDKGLVEQYSRISGTPWQIHGAQSTQVPFLTLDPVPAVEASVNGGPPAKFWLDTYATLDLSQEAAEAAGLRAVAELPGGVADTHPITIYLGILESFRIGNIEIRNLPVQWSDVRRPPLPDGSQVAGAFGTTIFYHFLTTMDYAGRALILRRNTVKAPRPRARGDRLPLWLAGDHFPCTVGSLGDYGPRMVTVDTGGIGSAIDTTAEIAERVDGFEVDYAHPNERFGIKSYPITAERISLGRAVRHGVRGLAFEKAIPGFPGPGQSEPFGFDLIANFTHEFFKPFAITFDYTDMHLYITRG
;
A
#
# COMPACT_ATOMS: atom_id res chain seq x y z
N MET A 1 -21.95 62.06 -21.80
CA MET A 1 -23.35 61.69 -21.80
C MET A 1 -23.52 60.54 -20.82
N THR A 2 -24.11 60.90 -19.69
CA THR A 2 -24.39 60.11 -18.51
C THR A 2 -25.63 59.26 -18.63
N PRO A 3 -25.89 58.36 -17.71
CA PRO A 3 -26.68 57.10 -17.83
C PRO A 3 -28.16 57.30 -17.50
N PRO A 4 -28.94 56.24 -17.32
CA PRO A 4 -29.40 55.87 -15.97
C PRO A 4 -29.65 54.37 -15.79
N ALA A 5 -29.50 53.86 -14.64
CA ALA A 5 -30.16 53.86 -13.33
C ALA A 5 -30.97 52.59 -13.06
N ASP A 6 -30.58 51.90 -12.00
CA ASP A 6 -31.24 50.92 -11.16
C ASP A 6 -32.63 51.41 -10.67
N PRO A 7 -33.61 50.55 -10.34
CA PRO A 7 -33.80 50.31 -8.93
C PRO A 7 -34.51 48.99 -8.44
N ARG A 8 -34.02 48.52 -7.29
CA ARG A 8 -34.78 48.25 -6.04
C ARG A 8 -35.52 46.95 -5.82
N THR A 9 -35.01 46.19 -4.89
CA THR A 9 -35.81 45.52 -3.82
C THR A 9 -36.68 46.50 -3.06
N PRO A 10 -37.80 46.12 -2.36
CA PRO A 10 -37.78 45.31 -1.17
C PRO A 10 -39.08 44.52 -0.82
N GLY A 11 -39.10 43.78 0.28
CA GLY A 11 -40.19 43.85 1.22
C GLY A 11 -40.61 42.59 1.96
N ARG A 12 -40.27 42.58 3.22
CA ARG A 12 -40.84 41.73 4.29
C ARG A 12 -42.27 42.12 4.66
N ARG A 13 -42.93 41.20 5.40
CA ARG A 13 -44.10 41.32 6.31
C ARG A 13 -45.35 40.59 5.77
N ALA A 14 -46.20 39.97 6.59
CA ALA A 14 -46.30 39.75 8.03
C ALA A 14 -47.50 38.78 8.29
N PHE A 15 -47.42 38.08 9.37
CA PHE A 15 -48.46 37.62 10.29
C PHE A 15 -49.95 37.83 9.92
N LEU A 16 -50.74 36.75 10.10
CA LEU A 16 -52.03 36.85 10.79
C LEU A 16 -52.47 35.47 11.34
N ARG A 17 -52.70 35.46 12.67
CA ARG A 17 -53.43 34.44 13.42
C ARG A 17 -54.91 34.51 13.10
N ARG A 18 -55.59 33.37 13.03
CA ARG A 18 -57.01 33.25 13.40
C ARG A 18 -57.22 31.89 14.09
N THR A 19 -57.65 32.01 15.33
CA THR A 19 -58.28 31.00 16.16
C THR A 19 -59.69 30.73 15.69
N GLY A 20 -60.11 29.48 15.67
CA GLY A 20 -61.54 29.08 15.49
C GLY A 20 -61.74 27.72 16.12
N LEU A 21 -62.49 27.71 17.26
CA LEU A 21 -63.04 26.50 17.86
C LEU A 21 -64.16 25.96 16.99
N ALA A 22 -64.27 24.64 16.82
CA ALA A 22 -65.54 23.95 16.61
C ALA A 22 -65.42 22.43 16.84
N VAL A 23 -66.10 22.02 17.88
CA VAL A 23 -67.04 20.90 18.01
C VAL A 23 -66.61 19.48 17.66
N ILE A 24 -66.65 18.67 18.71
CA ILE A 24 -66.49 17.20 18.75
C ILE A 24 -67.70 16.54 18.07
N ALA A 25 -67.38 15.69 17.08
CA ALA A 25 -68.30 14.63 16.66
C ALA A 25 -67.52 13.33 16.60
N GLY A 26 -67.87 12.36 17.43
CA GLY A 26 -67.24 11.06 17.52
C GLY A 26 -67.48 10.27 16.22
N ALA A 27 -66.37 9.83 15.65
CA ALA A 27 -66.29 8.75 14.66
C ALA A 27 -65.19 7.78 15.07
N SER A 28 -65.58 6.55 15.32
CA SER A 28 -64.70 5.43 15.57
C SER A 28 -63.79 5.23 14.34
N LEU A 29 -62.50 5.55 14.50
CA LEU A 29 -61.47 5.22 13.52
C LEU A 29 -61.12 3.74 13.61
N PRO A 30 -61.05 3.02 12.47
CA PRO A 30 -60.50 1.67 12.47
C PRO A 30 -59.04 1.70 12.83
N LEU A 31 -58.62 0.79 13.69
CA LEU A 31 -57.21 0.49 14.01
C LEU A 31 -56.46 0.18 12.72
N LEU A 32 -55.67 1.14 12.24
CA LEU A 32 -54.66 0.88 11.21
C LEU A 32 -53.65 -0.10 11.80
N PRO A 33 -53.28 -1.14 11.08
CA PRO A 33 -52.19 -2.02 11.54
C PRO A 33 -50.93 -1.18 11.70
N SER A 34 -50.30 -1.30 12.87
CA SER A 34 -49.00 -0.69 13.15
C SER A 34 -48.04 -1.07 12.01
N ALA A 35 -47.53 -0.06 11.29
CA ALA A 35 -46.45 -0.26 10.34
C ALA A 35 -45.30 -0.99 11.10
N PRO A 36 -44.75 -2.06 10.53
CA PRO A 36 -43.59 -2.69 11.18
C PRO A 36 -42.54 -1.61 11.37
N SER A 37 -42.02 -1.49 12.60
CA SER A 37 -40.86 -0.69 12.88
C SER A 37 -39.80 -1.03 11.86
N PRO A 38 -39.07 -0.06 11.29
CA PRO A 38 -37.97 -0.38 10.36
C PRO A 38 -37.06 -1.37 11.07
N ALA A 39 -37.02 -2.58 10.54
CA ALA A 39 -36.07 -3.58 10.99
C ALA A 39 -34.70 -2.87 10.96
N PHE A 40 -34.07 -2.79 12.10
CA PHE A 40 -32.69 -2.32 12.20
C PHE A 40 -31.92 -3.15 11.17
N ALA A 41 -31.49 -2.50 10.09
CA ALA A 41 -30.62 -3.15 9.12
C ALA A 41 -29.45 -3.73 9.94
N SER A 42 -29.34 -5.04 9.94
CA SER A 42 -28.26 -5.73 10.66
C SER A 42 -26.97 -5.01 10.31
N ALA A 43 -26.30 -4.46 11.31
CA ALA A 43 -25.07 -3.75 11.06
C ALA A 43 -24.12 -4.73 10.38
N ALA A 44 -23.60 -4.35 9.20
CA ALA A 44 -22.72 -5.22 8.44
C ALA A 44 -21.57 -5.71 9.33
N ASP A 45 -21.25 -6.98 9.21
CA ASP A 45 -20.18 -7.64 9.95
C ASP A 45 -18.85 -6.90 9.70
N PRO A 46 -18.15 -6.40 10.73
CA PRO A 46 -16.91 -5.67 10.56
C PRO A 46 -15.81 -6.51 9.91
N ASP A 47 -15.79 -7.83 10.08
CA ASP A 47 -14.83 -8.72 9.42
C ASP A 47 -15.07 -8.79 7.90
N GLN A 48 -16.32 -8.82 7.47
CA GLN A 48 -16.67 -8.76 6.05
C GLN A 48 -16.35 -7.39 5.44
N LEU A 49 -16.56 -6.32 6.19
CA LEU A 49 -16.18 -4.97 5.76
C LEU A 49 -14.66 -4.84 5.65
N PHE A 50 -13.91 -5.37 6.61
CA PHE A 50 -12.45 -5.39 6.57
C PHE A 50 -11.94 -6.18 5.37
N LYS A 51 -12.46 -7.41 5.19
CA LYS A 51 -12.11 -8.25 4.04
C LYS A 51 -12.39 -7.55 2.70
N ALA A 52 -13.47 -6.80 2.60
CA ALA A 52 -13.82 -6.03 1.41
C ALA A 52 -13.00 -4.72 1.24
N GLY A 53 -12.04 -4.42 2.14
CA GLY A 53 -11.26 -3.18 2.10
C GLY A 53 -12.01 -1.92 2.54
N ARG A 54 -13.22 -2.06 3.13
CA ARG A 54 -14.04 -0.96 3.65
C ARG A 54 -13.59 -0.56 5.06
N PHE A 55 -12.30 -0.16 5.18
CA PHE A 55 -11.60 -0.02 6.44
C PHE A 55 -12.23 0.97 7.41
N ALA A 56 -12.71 2.12 6.92
CA ALA A 56 -13.35 3.10 7.80
C ALA A 56 -14.67 2.58 8.42
N GLU A 57 -15.38 1.74 7.69
CA GLU A 57 -16.62 1.13 8.17
C GLU A 57 -16.33 -0.05 9.09
N ALA A 58 -15.34 -0.85 8.75
CA ALA A 58 -14.86 -1.92 9.61
C ALA A 58 -14.38 -1.38 10.96
N GLU A 59 -13.59 -0.30 10.96
CA GLU A 59 -13.10 0.33 12.19
C GLU A 59 -14.26 0.80 13.09
N ARG A 60 -15.30 1.41 12.51
CA ARG A 60 -16.50 1.79 13.26
C ARG A 60 -17.23 0.57 13.86
N GLY A 61 -17.31 -0.53 13.11
CA GLY A 61 -17.89 -1.78 13.55
C GLY A 61 -17.12 -2.38 14.73
N TYR A 62 -15.80 -2.51 14.62
CA TYR A 62 -14.96 -3.04 15.71
C TYR A 62 -15.00 -2.14 16.96
N ARG A 63 -14.99 -0.81 16.81
CA ARG A 63 -15.12 0.10 17.96
C ARG A 63 -16.46 -0.04 18.66
N ARG A 64 -17.54 -0.34 17.95
CA ARG A 64 -18.84 -0.66 18.55
C ARG A 64 -18.75 -1.97 19.33
N LEU A 65 -18.16 -3.05 18.77
CA LEU A 65 -17.94 -4.29 19.50
C LEU A 65 -17.14 -4.07 20.79
N LEU A 66 -16.15 -3.19 20.77
CA LEU A 66 -15.37 -2.83 21.98
C LEU A 66 -16.19 -2.05 23.01
N SER A 67 -17.23 -1.30 22.60
CA SER A 67 -18.14 -0.63 23.53
C SER A 67 -19.12 -1.61 24.19
N GLU A 68 -19.47 -2.69 23.49
CA GLU A 68 -20.35 -3.75 23.97
C GLU A 68 -19.58 -4.79 24.83
N ASP A 69 -18.38 -5.17 24.37
CA ASP A 69 -17.46 -6.06 25.09
C ASP A 69 -16.04 -5.48 25.16
N PRO A 70 -15.68 -4.81 26.25
CA PRO A 70 -14.32 -4.25 26.45
C PRO A 70 -13.20 -5.31 26.59
N ARG A 71 -13.52 -6.60 26.51
CA ARG A 71 -12.56 -7.71 26.55
C ARG A 71 -12.45 -8.44 25.21
N ASN A 72 -13.04 -7.94 24.17
CA ASN A 72 -12.97 -8.52 22.84
C ASN A 72 -11.57 -8.35 22.22
N ALA A 73 -10.72 -9.38 22.39
CA ALA A 73 -9.34 -9.39 21.88
C ALA A 73 -9.27 -9.22 20.38
N HIS A 74 -10.17 -9.89 19.63
CA HIS A 74 -10.22 -9.80 18.15
C HIS A 74 -10.51 -8.36 17.70
N ALA A 75 -11.48 -7.69 18.28
CA ALA A 75 -11.78 -6.30 17.91
C ALA A 75 -10.61 -5.35 18.23
N TYR A 76 -9.87 -5.56 19.33
CA TYR A 76 -8.62 -4.82 19.59
C TYR A 76 -7.56 -5.12 18.53
N ALA A 77 -7.35 -6.38 18.16
CA ALA A 77 -6.40 -6.78 17.14
C ALA A 77 -6.69 -6.10 15.79
N GLN A 78 -7.96 -6.06 15.38
CA GLN A 78 -8.37 -5.46 14.11
C GLN A 78 -8.29 -3.93 14.12
N VAL A 79 -8.70 -3.25 15.19
CA VAL A 79 -8.51 -1.79 15.31
C VAL A 79 -7.03 -1.44 15.31
N GLY A 80 -6.20 -2.22 15.99
CA GLY A 80 -4.75 -2.05 15.99
C GLY A 80 -4.14 -2.25 14.61
N TYR A 81 -4.59 -3.26 13.86
CA TYR A 81 -4.12 -3.50 12.51
C TYR A 81 -4.54 -2.38 11.54
N LEU A 82 -5.79 -1.94 11.58
CA LEU A 82 -6.26 -0.79 10.81
C LEU A 82 -5.45 0.48 11.09
N ALA A 83 -5.06 0.68 12.36
CA ALA A 83 -4.18 1.78 12.74
C ALA A 83 -2.77 1.63 12.15
N LEU A 84 -2.20 0.42 12.15
CA LEU A 84 -0.90 0.11 11.54
C LEU A 84 -0.91 0.33 10.02
N LEU A 85 -1.95 -0.13 9.32
CA LEU A 85 -2.11 0.07 7.87
C LEU A 85 -2.03 1.56 7.48
N CYS A 86 -2.44 2.45 8.39
CA CYS A 86 -2.44 3.92 8.19
C CYS A 86 -1.30 4.63 8.95
N ASN A 87 -0.29 3.92 9.45
CA ASN A 87 0.81 4.48 10.24
C ASN A 87 0.36 5.29 11.47
N ARG A 88 -0.82 5.02 12.03
CA ARG A 88 -1.29 5.60 13.30
C ARG A 88 -0.65 4.83 14.46
N PHE A 89 0.68 4.97 14.60
CA PHE A 89 1.51 4.12 15.46
C PHE A 89 1.08 4.10 16.92
N GLY A 90 0.72 5.24 17.50
CA GLY A 90 0.25 5.30 18.90
C GLY A 90 -1.06 4.52 19.11
N ASP A 91 -1.96 4.55 18.15
CA ASP A 91 -3.19 3.76 18.17
C ASP A 91 -2.89 2.28 17.96
N ALA A 92 -2.01 1.95 17.00
CA ALA A 92 -1.60 0.58 16.74
C ALA A 92 -0.96 -0.05 17.97
N GLU A 93 0.02 0.60 18.58
CA GLU A 93 0.68 0.14 19.82
C GLU A 93 -0.33 -0.11 20.94
N ARG A 94 -1.21 0.85 21.19
CA ARG A 94 -2.21 0.75 22.28
C ARG A 94 -3.16 -0.43 22.09
N HIS A 95 -3.71 -0.59 20.89
CA HIS A 95 -4.73 -1.61 20.64
C HIS A 95 -4.10 -3.01 20.46
N LEU A 96 -2.97 -3.14 19.77
CA LEU A 96 -2.28 -4.42 19.61
C LEU A 96 -1.73 -4.93 20.95
N SER A 97 -1.16 -4.06 21.78
CA SER A 97 -0.73 -4.44 23.14
C SER A 97 -1.90 -4.93 23.99
N LYS A 98 -3.09 -4.32 23.85
CA LYS A 98 -4.29 -4.76 24.54
C LYS A 98 -4.80 -6.10 24.04
N ALA A 99 -4.77 -6.33 22.71
CA ALA A 99 -5.13 -7.62 22.10
C ALA A 99 -4.23 -8.74 22.66
N ILE A 100 -2.91 -8.55 22.65
CA ILE A 100 -1.93 -9.51 23.16
C ILE A 100 -2.12 -9.77 24.66
N ALA A 101 -2.43 -8.74 25.44
CA ALA A 101 -2.71 -8.89 26.88
C ALA A 101 -3.99 -9.71 27.16
N LEU A 102 -4.94 -9.71 26.24
CA LEU A 102 -6.18 -10.49 26.33
C LEU A 102 -6.02 -11.90 25.76
N ASP A 103 -5.24 -12.07 24.70
CA ASP A 103 -4.85 -13.36 24.12
C ASP A 103 -3.35 -13.35 23.77
N SER A 104 -2.53 -13.89 24.66
CA SER A 104 -1.08 -13.99 24.49
C SER A 104 -0.63 -14.94 23.38
N ARG A 105 -1.53 -15.73 22.82
CA ARG A 105 -1.25 -16.66 21.70
C ARG A 105 -1.51 -16.01 20.35
N ASP A 106 -1.98 -14.78 20.29
CA ASP A 106 -2.19 -14.05 19.04
C ASP A 106 -0.83 -13.61 18.45
N ILE A 107 -0.24 -14.52 17.67
CA ILE A 107 1.02 -14.30 16.96
C ILE A 107 0.87 -13.16 15.95
N ALA A 108 -0.28 -13.02 15.29
CA ALA A 108 -0.51 -11.99 14.29
C ALA A 108 -0.47 -10.59 14.92
N SER A 109 -1.12 -10.38 16.07
CA SER A 109 -1.03 -9.10 16.80
C SER A 109 0.38 -8.83 17.30
N THR A 110 1.11 -9.86 17.74
CA THR A 110 2.51 -9.72 18.19
C THR A 110 3.41 -9.25 17.03
N GLN A 111 3.25 -9.82 15.83
CA GLN A 111 3.99 -9.39 14.65
C GLN A 111 3.63 -7.98 14.22
N ARG A 112 2.34 -7.64 14.18
CA ARG A 112 1.86 -6.30 13.84
C ARG A 112 2.37 -5.23 14.83
N LEU A 113 2.49 -5.60 16.11
CA LEU A 113 3.10 -4.73 17.12
C LEU A 113 4.60 -4.58 16.86
N ALA A 114 5.31 -5.65 16.53
CA ALA A 114 6.72 -5.57 16.14
C ALA A 114 6.90 -4.68 14.91
N GLU A 115 6.07 -4.87 13.87
CA GLU A 115 6.07 -4.04 12.68
C GLU A 115 5.78 -2.57 12.99
N THR A 116 4.91 -2.28 13.97
CA THR A 116 4.66 -0.91 14.44
C THR A 116 5.95 -0.23 14.92
N PHE A 117 6.87 -0.98 15.53
CA PHE A 117 8.15 -0.46 15.96
C PHE A 117 9.21 -0.45 14.86
N VAL A 118 9.22 -1.46 13.98
CA VAL A 118 10.11 -1.50 12.79
C VAL A 118 9.91 -0.25 11.93
N ARG A 119 8.66 0.11 11.62
CA ARG A 119 8.34 1.31 10.83
C ARG A 119 8.70 2.64 11.50
N GLN A 120 9.01 2.62 12.78
CA GLN A 120 9.49 3.78 13.54
C GLN A 120 11.01 3.71 13.80
N ASP A 121 11.73 2.79 13.15
CA ASP A 121 13.16 2.54 13.33
C ASP A 121 13.53 2.13 14.78
N GLN A 122 12.54 1.64 15.55
CA GLN A 122 12.69 1.23 16.96
C GLN A 122 12.98 -0.27 17.06
N PHE A 123 14.03 -0.74 16.39
CA PHE A 123 14.35 -2.17 16.30
C PHE A 123 14.54 -2.84 17.69
N ALA A 124 15.12 -2.12 18.65
CA ALA A 124 15.28 -2.65 20.02
C ALA A 124 13.95 -3.02 20.67
N ARG A 125 12.84 -2.35 20.31
CA ARG A 125 11.49 -2.68 20.78
C ARG A 125 10.85 -3.80 19.97
N ALA A 126 11.17 -3.92 18.68
CA ALA A 126 10.64 -4.96 17.81
C ALA A 126 11.26 -6.34 18.10
N VAL A 127 12.56 -6.41 18.38
CA VAL A 127 13.33 -7.65 18.59
C VAL A 127 12.70 -8.61 19.62
N PRO A 128 12.33 -8.20 20.84
CA PRO A 128 11.73 -9.13 21.80
C PRO A 128 10.37 -9.68 21.33
N LEU A 129 9.58 -8.89 20.62
CA LEU A 129 8.31 -9.31 20.04
C LEU A 129 8.53 -10.34 18.94
N LEU A 130 9.39 -10.05 17.96
CA LEU A 130 9.74 -10.98 16.87
C LEU A 130 10.29 -12.29 17.41
N ARG A 131 11.13 -12.24 18.48
CA ARG A 131 11.64 -13.45 19.12
C ARG A 131 10.54 -14.31 19.72
N SER A 132 9.50 -13.71 20.29
CA SER A 132 8.40 -14.42 20.93
C SER A 132 7.46 -15.11 19.95
N THR A 133 7.45 -14.74 18.66
CA THR A 133 6.60 -15.38 17.64
C THR A 133 7.03 -16.80 17.31
N GLY A 134 8.32 -17.10 17.44
CA GLY A 134 8.92 -18.41 17.12
C GLY A 134 8.97 -18.72 15.60
N ARG A 135 8.55 -17.81 14.72
CA ARG A 135 8.51 -18.03 13.27
C ARG A 135 9.93 -18.02 12.67
N PRO A 136 10.22 -18.89 11.69
CA PRO A 136 11.54 -18.94 11.05
C PRO A 136 12.00 -17.60 10.49
N ARG A 137 11.12 -16.89 9.76
CA ARG A 137 11.42 -15.56 9.19
C ARG A 137 11.75 -14.54 10.29
N ASP A 138 11.01 -14.54 11.38
CA ASP A 138 11.18 -13.58 12.47
C ASP A 138 12.52 -13.82 13.20
N LYS A 139 13.01 -15.07 13.28
CA LYS A 139 14.34 -15.37 13.82
C LYS A 139 15.45 -14.68 13.03
N GLY A 140 15.38 -14.70 11.70
CA GLY A 140 16.36 -13.99 10.85
C GLY A 140 16.33 -12.48 11.06
N LEU A 141 15.11 -11.89 11.14
CA LEU A 141 14.95 -10.46 11.44
C LEU A 141 15.46 -10.10 12.84
N VAL A 142 15.27 -10.96 13.86
CA VAL A 142 15.85 -10.79 15.19
C VAL A 142 17.38 -10.72 15.13
N GLU A 143 18.03 -11.62 14.39
CA GLU A 143 19.48 -11.59 14.21
C GLU A 143 19.94 -10.32 13.51
N GLN A 144 19.26 -9.92 12.45
CA GLN A 144 19.59 -8.70 11.70
C GLN A 144 19.42 -7.44 12.57
N TYR A 145 18.25 -7.25 13.15
CA TYR A 145 17.94 -6.03 13.90
C TYR A 145 18.74 -5.92 15.21
N SER A 146 19.09 -7.05 15.82
CA SER A 146 19.94 -7.08 17.02
C SER A 146 21.38 -6.64 16.74
N ARG A 147 21.85 -6.69 15.48
CA ARG A 147 23.18 -6.26 15.06
C ARG A 147 23.27 -4.78 14.70
N ILE A 148 22.12 -4.11 14.51
CA ILE A 148 22.10 -2.68 14.22
C ILE A 148 22.45 -1.93 15.51
N SER A 149 23.61 -1.29 15.52
CA SER A 149 24.09 -0.47 16.62
C SER A 149 23.92 1.02 16.33
N GLY A 150 23.59 1.81 17.35
CA GLY A 150 23.33 3.24 17.19
C GLY A 150 22.02 3.53 16.48
N THR A 151 21.89 4.71 15.89
CA THR A 151 20.67 5.14 15.19
C THR A 151 20.62 4.51 13.80
N PRO A 152 19.60 3.74 13.45
CA PRO A 152 19.41 3.26 12.09
C PRO A 152 18.91 4.38 11.16
N TRP A 153 18.97 4.14 9.86
CA TRP A 153 18.39 5.00 8.82
C TRP A 153 18.84 6.46 8.91
N GLN A 154 20.12 6.71 9.22
CA GLN A 154 20.67 8.07 9.31
C GLN A 154 20.73 8.69 7.91
N ILE A 155 19.94 9.74 7.68
CA ILE A 155 19.87 10.43 6.40
C ILE A 155 20.82 11.65 6.40
N HIS A 156 21.81 11.65 5.52
CA HIS A 156 22.82 12.69 5.35
C HIS A 156 22.71 13.37 3.98
N GLY A 157 23.41 14.49 3.79
CA GLY A 157 23.46 15.22 2.52
C GLY A 157 22.30 16.19 2.30
N ALA A 158 21.84 16.31 1.07
CA ALA A 158 20.86 17.32 0.66
C ALA A 158 19.45 17.09 1.26
N GLN A 159 18.64 18.16 1.30
CA GLN A 159 17.23 18.08 1.72
C GLN A 159 16.35 17.39 0.66
N SER A 160 16.78 17.44 -0.59
CA SER A 160 16.13 16.72 -1.68
C SER A 160 17.16 16.34 -2.73
N THR A 161 16.86 15.27 -3.47
CA THR A 161 17.63 14.88 -4.65
C THR A 161 16.68 14.47 -5.78
N GLN A 162 17.13 14.73 -7.00
CA GLN A 162 16.48 14.24 -8.21
C GLN A 162 17.50 13.42 -8.99
N VAL A 163 17.15 12.18 -9.29
CA VAL A 163 17.99 11.23 -10.01
C VAL A 163 17.27 10.83 -11.30
N PRO A 164 17.89 10.98 -12.47
CA PRO A 164 17.26 10.62 -13.72
C PRO A 164 17.04 9.11 -13.83
N PHE A 165 15.94 8.68 -14.43
CA PHE A 165 15.79 7.29 -14.84
C PHE A 165 16.73 6.98 -15.99
N LEU A 166 17.52 5.94 -15.85
CA LEU A 166 18.38 5.40 -16.91
C LEU A 166 17.49 4.80 -18.02
N THR A 167 16.45 4.09 -17.61
CA THR A 167 15.46 3.45 -18.46
C THR A 167 14.11 3.36 -17.77
N LEU A 168 13.06 3.08 -18.52
CA LEU A 168 11.76 2.65 -18.00
C LEU A 168 11.50 1.16 -18.28
N ASP A 169 12.39 0.49 -18.98
CA ASP A 169 12.23 -0.91 -19.38
C ASP A 169 13.39 -1.76 -18.87
N PRO A 170 13.12 -2.99 -18.36
CA PRO A 170 11.81 -3.60 -18.14
C PRO A 170 11.03 -2.97 -16.98
N VAL A 171 11.68 -2.20 -16.10
CA VAL A 171 11.14 -1.35 -15.04
C VAL A 171 12.03 -0.11 -14.88
N PRO A 172 11.58 0.96 -14.20
CA PRO A 172 12.41 2.13 -13.96
C PRO A 172 13.70 1.78 -13.23
N ALA A 173 14.82 2.30 -13.71
CA ALA A 173 16.13 2.10 -13.10
C ALA A 173 16.86 3.42 -12.89
N VAL A 174 17.66 3.49 -11.82
CA VAL A 174 18.50 4.65 -11.47
C VAL A 174 19.89 4.19 -11.06
N GLU A 175 20.82 5.15 -10.94
CA GLU A 175 22.11 4.91 -10.31
C GLU A 175 22.07 5.16 -8.81
N ALA A 176 22.71 4.26 -8.05
CA ALA A 176 22.97 4.40 -6.62
C ALA A 176 24.29 3.74 -6.27
N SER A 177 24.86 4.05 -5.10
CA SER A 177 26.11 3.48 -4.63
C SER A 177 25.95 2.80 -3.27
N VAL A 178 26.65 1.67 -3.09
CA VAL A 178 26.66 0.85 -1.89
C VAL A 178 28.02 0.99 -1.20
N ASN A 179 28.05 1.26 0.10
CA ASN A 179 29.25 1.34 0.94
C ASN A 179 30.36 2.21 0.33
N GLY A 180 30.00 3.33 -0.31
CA GLY A 180 30.98 4.23 -0.95
C GLY A 180 31.60 3.70 -2.23
N GLY A 181 31.14 2.55 -2.72
CA GLY A 181 31.57 1.98 -4.01
C GLY A 181 31.13 2.81 -5.22
N PRO A 182 31.51 2.42 -6.43
CA PRO A 182 31.13 3.09 -7.65
C PRO A 182 29.60 3.06 -7.84
N PRO A 183 29.03 4.03 -8.61
CA PRO A 183 27.62 3.96 -8.99
C PRO A 183 27.29 2.68 -9.73
N ALA A 184 26.19 2.07 -9.35
CA ALA A 184 25.63 0.87 -9.96
C ALA A 184 24.16 1.08 -10.27
N LYS A 185 23.60 0.26 -11.17
CA LYS A 185 22.22 0.40 -11.63
C LYS A 185 21.28 -0.38 -10.72
N PHE A 186 20.17 0.23 -10.31
CA PHE A 186 19.16 -0.36 -9.44
C PHE A 186 17.77 -0.21 -10.05
N TRP A 187 16.97 -1.25 -9.97
CA TRP A 187 15.55 -1.17 -10.24
C TRP A 187 14.81 -0.41 -9.14
N LEU A 188 13.74 0.28 -9.53
CA LEU A 188 12.79 0.89 -8.60
C LEU A 188 11.55 0.02 -8.51
N ASP A 189 11.40 -0.65 -7.38
CA ASP A 189 10.39 -1.66 -7.17
C ASP A 189 9.75 -1.49 -5.80
N THR A 190 8.50 -1.04 -5.76
CA THR A 190 7.77 -0.86 -4.49
C THR A 190 7.45 -2.18 -3.78
N TYR A 191 7.65 -3.32 -4.43
CA TYR A 191 7.60 -4.64 -3.81
C TYR A 191 8.96 -5.12 -3.29
N ALA A 192 10.02 -4.36 -3.56
CA ALA A 192 11.33 -4.60 -2.98
C ALA A 192 11.54 -3.81 -1.68
N THR A 193 12.38 -4.34 -0.83
CA THR A 193 12.99 -3.63 0.28
C THR A 193 14.25 -2.88 -0.23
N LEU A 194 15.43 -3.22 0.25
CA LEU A 194 16.71 -2.97 -0.40
C LEU A 194 17.34 -4.34 -0.66
N ASP A 195 17.23 -4.78 -1.90
CA ASP A 195 17.59 -6.13 -2.33
C ASP A 195 18.76 -6.08 -3.29
N LEU A 196 19.95 -6.51 -2.85
CA LEU A 196 21.13 -6.56 -3.71
C LEU A 196 21.20 -7.89 -4.49
N SER A 197 21.88 -7.88 -5.61
CA SER A 197 22.40 -9.13 -6.20
C SER A 197 23.51 -9.69 -5.32
N GLN A 198 23.78 -10.98 -5.44
CA GLN A 198 24.89 -11.60 -4.70
C GLN A 198 26.22 -10.94 -5.04
N GLU A 199 26.47 -10.67 -6.32
CA GLU A 199 27.69 -10.02 -6.79
C GLU A 199 27.85 -8.60 -6.21
N ALA A 200 26.76 -7.83 -6.10
CA ALA A 200 26.81 -6.50 -5.51
C ALA A 200 27.08 -6.56 -4.00
N ALA A 201 26.50 -7.53 -3.30
CA ALA A 201 26.74 -7.75 -1.88
C ALA A 201 28.20 -8.16 -1.61
N GLU A 202 28.76 -9.07 -2.40
CA GLU A 202 30.17 -9.50 -2.34
C GLU A 202 31.11 -8.32 -2.62
N ALA A 203 30.84 -7.54 -3.69
CA ALA A 203 31.64 -6.36 -4.03
C ALA A 203 31.59 -5.28 -2.94
N ALA A 204 30.48 -5.17 -2.21
CA ALA A 204 30.32 -4.27 -1.08
C ALA A 204 30.92 -4.83 0.24
N GLY A 205 31.51 -6.04 0.23
CA GLY A 205 32.08 -6.69 1.39
C GLY A 205 31.07 -7.11 2.45
N LEU A 206 29.78 -7.30 2.08
CA LEU A 206 28.74 -7.68 3.00
C LEU A 206 28.92 -9.10 3.53
N ARG A 207 28.57 -9.28 4.79
CA ARG A 207 28.50 -10.59 5.45
C ARG A 207 27.11 -10.83 5.96
N ALA A 208 26.57 -12.01 5.65
CA ALA A 208 25.29 -12.43 6.17
C ALA A 208 25.34 -12.57 7.70
N VAL A 209 24.37 -11.99 8.37
CA VAL A 209 24.13 -12.17 9.81
C VAL A 209 23.04 -13.21 10.07
N ALA A 210 22.21 -13.48 9.06
CA ALA A 210 21.20 -14.52 9.05
C ALA A 210 20.86 -14.92 7.62
N GLU A 211 20.23 -16.09 7.50
CA GLU A 211 19.70 -16.63 6.24
C GLU A 211 18.22 -16.98 6.42
N LEU A 212 17.42 -16.72 5.40
CA LEU A 212 16.01 -17.07 5.36
C LEU A 212 15.69 -17.87 4.10
N PRO A 213 14.83 -18.90 4.20
CA PRO A 213 14.24 -19.46 3.01
C PRO A 213 13.32 -18.42 2.36
N GLY A 214 13.42 -18.27 1.07
CA GLY A 214 12.61 -17.42 0.24
C GLY A 214 12.17 -18.12 -1.02
N GLY A 215 11.47 -17.41 -1.88
CA GLY A 215 10.96 -17.88 -3.16
C GLY A 215 9.50 -17.52 -3.34
N VAL A 216 9.04 -17.64 -4.58
CA VAL A 216 7.64 -17.45 -4.94
C VAL A 216 7.03 -18.81 -5.23
N ALA A 217 5.88 -19.11 -4.59
CA ALA A 217 5.03 -20.25 -4.89
C ALA A 217 5.70 -21.64 -4.80
N ASP A 218 6.70 -21.80 -3.92
CA ASP A 218 7.47 -23.04 -3.74
C ASP A 218 8.13 -23.61 -5.04
N THR A 219 8.11 -22.84 -6.11
CA THR A 219 8.59 -23.30 -7.41
C THR A 219 10.08 -23.12 -7.61
N HIS A 220 10.68 -22.11 -6.94
CA HIS A 220 12.10 -21.84 -6.97
C HIS A 220 12.56 -21.41 -5.57
N PRO A 221 12.94 -22.37 -4.72
CA PRO A 221 13.47 -22.03 -3.41
C PRO A 221 14.76 -21.22 -3.60
N ILE A 222 14.84 -20.10 -2.91
CA ILE A 222 16.03 -19.25 -2.85
C ILE A 222 16.47 -19.09 -1.40
N THR A 223 17.73 -18.77 -1.19
CA THR A 223 18.22 -18.31 0.09
C THR A 223 18.30 -16.79 0.08
N ILE A 224 17.63 -16.15 1.03
CA ILE A 224 17.74 -14.72 1.29
C ILE A 224 18.72 -14.52 2.42
N TYR A 225 19.79 -13.81 2.14
CA TYR A 225 20.80 -13.40 3.12
C TYR A 225 20.42 -12.05 3.70
N LEU A 226 20.53 -11.90 5.00
CA LEU A 226 20.28 -10.65 5.72
C LEU A 226 21.59 -10.07 6.22
N GLY A 227 21.74 -8.76 6.10
CA GLY A 227 22.93 -8.05 6.57
C GLY A 227 22.61 -6.61 6.97
N ILE A 228 23.67 -5.88 7.30
CA ILE A 228 23.61 -4.45 7.61
C ILE A 228 24.50 -3.72 6.63
N LEU A 229 23.96 -2.71 6.02
CA LEU A 229 24.66 -1.85 5.09
C LEU A 229 25.16 -0.61 5.81
N GLU A 230 26.43 -0.27 5.62
CA GLU A 230 27.02 0.95 6.21
C GLU A 230 26.45 2.20 5.56
N SER A 231 26.35 2.21 4.22
CA SER A 231 25.77 3.35 3.50
C SER A 231 25.15 2.98 2.16
N PHE A 232 24.07 3.67 1.82
CA PHE A 232 23.42 3.64 0.51
C PHE A 232 23.24 5.07 0.02
N ARG A 233 23.82 5.41 -1.13
CA ARG A 233 23.80 6.77 -1.67
C ARG A 233 22.95 6.83 -2.94
N ILE A 234 22.00 7.76 -2.95
CA ILE A 234 21.12 8.06 -4.09
C ILE A 234 21.29 9.55 -4.41
N GLY A 235 21.94 9.86 -5.52
CA GLY A 235 22.26 11.25 -5.86
C GLY A 235 23.01 11.97 -4.73
N ASN A 236 22.44 13.06 -4.20
CA ASN A 236 23.04 13.87 -3.15
C ASN A 236 22.57 13.49 -1.72
N ILE A 237 21.89 12.36 -1.57
CA ILE A 237 21.45 11.83 -0.29
C ILE A 237 22.19 10.53 0.00
N GLU A 238 22.63 10.37 1.23
CA GLU A 238 23.24 9.15 1.75
C GLU A 238 22.45 8.68 2.98
N ILE A 239 22.10 7.40 2.99
CA ILE A 239 21.42 6.73 4.10
C ILE A 239 22.43 5.80 4.72
N ARG A 240 22.58 5.82 6.05
CA ARG A 240 23.56 5.00 6.77
C ARG A 240 22.90 4.08 7.78
N ASN A 241 23.57 2.99 8.09
CA ASN A 241 23.19 2.02 9.11
C ASN A 241 21.78 1.47 8.87
N LEU A 242 21.62 0.72 7.80
CA LEU A 242 20.32 0.21 7.36
C LEU A 242 20.32 -1.29 7.13
N PRO A 243 19.20 -2.00 7.39
CA PRO A 243 19.05 -3.39 7.04
C PRO A 243 19.06 -3.55 5.52
N VAL A 244 19.69 -4.62 5.05
CA VAL A 244 19.78 -5.00 3.64
C VAL A 244 19.59 -6.51 3.52
N GLN A 245 19.06 -6.93 2.37
CA GLN A 245 19.03 -8.34 2.01
C GLN A 245 19.62 -8.56 0.61
N TRP A 246 20.01 -9.80 0.31
CA TRP A 246 20.44 -10.20 -1.03
C TRP A 246 20.17 -11.68 -1.26
N SER A 247 20.19 -12.06 -2.51
CA SER A 247 20.00 -13.43 -2.96
C SER A 247 20.71 -13.64 -4.30
N ASP A 248 20.74 -14.88 -4.76
CA ASP A 248 21.26 -15.29 -6.06
C ASP A 248 20.24 -15.09 -7.21
N VAL A 249 19.07 -14.50 -6.93
CA VAL A 249 18.06 -14.24 -7.94
C VAL A 249 18.57 -13.23 -8.97
N ARG A 250 18.66 -13.68 -10.23
CA ARG A 250 19.04 -12.83 -11.35
C ARG A 250 17.82 -12.09 -11.90
N ARG A 251 17.92 -10.77 -11.90
CA ARG A 251 16.93 -9.92 -12.54
C ARG A 251 17.20 -9.85 -14.05
N PRO A 252 16.18 -9.66 -14.89
CA PRO A 252 16.38 -9.37 -16.32
C PRO A 252 17.36 -8.20 -16.51
N PRO A 253 18.24 -8.27 -17.53
CA PRO A 253 19.15 -7.17 -17.83
C PRO A 253 18.40 -5.94 -18.31
N LEU A 254 19.04 -4.78 -18.22
CA LEU A 254 18.56 -3.55 -18.83
C LEU A 254 18.69 -3.60 -20.37
N PRO A 255 18.04 -2.69 -21.11
CA PRO A 255 18.08 -2.70 -22.58
C PRO A 255 19.48 -2.58 -23.18
N ASP A 256 20.45 -2.04 -22.44
CA ASP A 256 21.85 -1.96 -22.84
C ASP A 256 22.66 -3.25 -22.54
N GLY A 257 21.98 -4.31 -22.09
CA GLY A 257 22.59 -5.59 -21.71
C GLY A 257 23.24 -5.62 -20.34
N SER A 258 23.30 -4.49 -19.61
CA SER A 258 23.90 -4.44 -18.28
C SER A 258 23.02 -5.08 -17.23
N GLN A 259 23.66 -5.71 -16.24
CA GLN A 259 22.97 -6.25 -15.07
C GLN A 259 22.75 -5.15 -14.02
N VAL A 260 21.68 -5.29 -13.25
CA VAL A 260 21.43 -4.41 -12.11
C VAL A 260 22.06 -4.99 -10.85
N ALA A 261 22.59 -4.10 -10.01
CA ALA A 261 23.16 -4.46 -8.70
C ALA A 261 22.07 -4.82 -7.67
N GLY A 262 20.82 -4.55 -7.98
CA GLY A 262 19.72 -4.86 -7.09
C GLY A 262 18.46 -4.07 -7.43
N ALA A 263 17.54 -4.06 -6.47
CA ALA A 263 16.35 -3.24 -6.49
C ALA A 263 16.17 -2.55 -5.14
N PHE A 264 15.51 -1.40 -5.14
CA PHE A 264 15.05 -0.79 -3.91
C PHE A 264 13.68 -0.14 -4.11
N GLY A 265 12.94 -0.05 -3.04
CA GLY A 265 11.58 0.49 -3.10
C GLY A 265 11.07 0.97 -1.77
N THR A 266 9.96 0.42 -1.32
CA THR A 266 9.14 0.99 -0.24
C THR A 266 9.92 1.24 1.05
N THR A 267 10.84 0.38 1.47
CA THR A 267 11.60 0.60 2.72
C THR A 267 12.51 1.83 2.65
N ILE A 268 13.07 2.12 1.47
CA ILE A 268 13.81 3.35 1.22
C ILE A 268 12.84 4.53 1.06
N PHE A 269 11.81 4.38 0.21
CA PHE A 269 10.84 5.43 -0.10
C PHE A 269 10.09 5.92 1.14
N TYR A 270 9.88 5.04 2.10
CA TYR A 270 9.19 5.29 3.35
C TYR A 270 9.79 6.45 4.16
N HIS A 271 11.09 6.66 4.07
CA HIS A 271 11.80 7.70 4.80
C HIS A 271 11.76 9.09 4.11
N PHE A 272 11.06 9.17 2.97
CA PHE A 272 10.99 10.38 2.14
C PHE A 272 9.55 10.65 1.66
N LEU A 273 9.30 11.89 1.29
CA LEU A 273 8.24 12.17 0.33
C LEU A 273 8.83 11.81 -1.05
N THR A 274 8.42 10.66 -1.57
CA THR A 274 9.01 10.06 -2.77
C THR A 274 8.13 10.28 -3.98
N THR A 275 8.69 10.84 -5.05
CA THR A 275 8.00 10.97 -6.34
C THR A 275 8.75 10.17 -7.41
N MET A 276 8.05 9.23 -8.03
CA MET A 276 8.47 8.62 -9.29
C MET A 276 7.79 9.38 -10.42
N ASP A 277 8.52 10.28 -11.04
CA ASP A 277 8.04 11.07 -12.17
C ASP A 277 8.38 10.34 -13.47
N TYR A 278 7.45 9.48 -13.92
CA TYR A 278 7.66 8.68 -15.13
C TYR A 278 7.70 9.57 -16.37
N ALA A 279 6.83 10.57 -16.45
CA ALA A 279 6.77 11.49 -17.58
C ALA A 279 8.02 12.38 -17.64
N GLY A 280 8.46 12.89 -16.49
CA GLY A 280 9.70 13.66 -16.33
C GLY A 280 10.96 12.79 -16.21
N ARG A 281 10.82 11.45 -16.21
CA ARG A 281 11.91 10.46 -16.17
C ARG A 281 12.86 10.67 -14.99
N ALA A 282 12.33 10.79 -13.76
CA ALA A 282 13.16 11.02 -12.58
C ALA A 282 12.56 10.41 -11.31
N LEU A 283 13.45 9.96 -10.41
CA LEU A 283 13.15 9.71 -9.01
C LEU A 283 13.46 10.99 -8.22
N ILE A 284 12.50 11.47 -7.45
CA ILE A 284 12.67 12.65 -6.59
C ILE A 284 12.44 12.24 -5.14
N LEU A 285 13.47 12.38 -4.31
CA LEU A 285 13.40 12.11 -2.87
C LEU A 285 13.48 13.43 -2.12
N ARG A 286 12.53 13.69 -1.22
CA ARG A 286 12.53 14.84 -0.32
C ARG A 286 12.45 14.36 1.11
N ARG A 287 13.32 14.87 2.00
CA ARG A 287 13.25 14.50 3.42
C ARG A 287 11.91 14.92 4.03
N ASN A 288 11.33 14.09 4.87
CA ASN A 288 10.05 14.35 5.53
C ASN A 288 10.09 15.58 6.46
N THR A 289 11.27 16.03 6.89
CA THR A 289 11.47 17.23 7.70
C THR A 289 11.27 18.55 6.92
N VAL A 290 11.34 18.48 5.61
CA VAL A 290 11.07 19.65 4.76
C VAL A 290 9.56 19.82 4.67
N LYS A 291 9.05 20.99 5.10
CA LYS A 291 7.69 21.43 4.73
C LYS A 291 7.67 21.69 3.22
N ALA A 292 7.83 20.63 2.43
CA ALA A 292 7.67 20.73 1.00
C ALA A 292 6.24 21.21 0.73
N PRO A 293 6.03 22.11 -0.23
CA PRO A 293 4.68 22.28 -0.76
C PRO A 293 4.25 20.90 -1.25
N ARG A 294 3.33 20.27 -0.50
CA ARG A 294 2.68 19.04 -0.96
C ARG A 294 2.17 19.32 -2.36
N PRO A 295 2.23 18.35 -3.28
CA PRO A 295 1.71 18.57 -4.61
C PRO A 295 0.31 19.17 -4.48
N ARG A 296 0.22 20.53 -4.64
CA ARG A 296 -1.08 21.18 -4.65
C ARG A 296 -1.81 20.69 -5.89
N ALA A 297 -2.47 19.60 -5.70
CA ALA A 297 -3.72 19.17 -6.27
C ALA A 297 -4.08 19.68 -7.68
N ARG A 298 -3.28 19.38 -8.70
CA ARG A 298 -3.85 19.07 -10.02
C ARG A 298 -4.04 17.57 -10.19
N GLY A 299 -3.56 16.76 -9.23
CA GLY A 299 -3.63 15.31 -9.22
C GLY A 299 -4.72 14.76 -8.28
N ASP A 300 -4.99 13.48 -8.40
CA ASP A 300 -5.81 12.76 -7.45
C ASP A 300 -5.03 12.45 -6.20
N ARG A 301 -5.67 12.70 -5.09
CA ARG A 301 -5.22 12.28 -3.77
C ARG A 301 -6.00 11.02 -3.40
N LEU A 302 -5.31 9.89 -3.35
CA LEU A 302 -5.87 8.62 -2.97
C LEU A 302 -5.40 8.23 -1.55
N PRO A 303 -6.19 7.46 -0.80
CA PRO A 303 -5.72 6.88 0.43
C PRO A 303 -4.57 5.91 0.12
N LEU A 304 -3.58 5.89 0.99
CA LEU A 304 -2.48 4.92 0.97
C LEU A 304 -2.55 4.08 2.23
N TRP A 305 -2.40 2.78 2.08
CA TRP A 305 -2.19 1.84 3.16
C TRP A 305 -0.91 1.08 2.92
N LEU A 306 -0.21 0.75 3.98
CA LEU A 306 0.98 -0.08 3.89
C LEU A 306 0.69 -1.43 4.54
N ALA A 307 0.56 -2.47 3.72
CA ALA A 307 0.25 -3.82 4.17
C ALA A 307 1.52 -4.66 4.29
N GLY A 308 1.45 -5.72 5.11
CA GLY A 308 2.65 -6.51 5.42
C GLY A 308 3.73 -5.63 6.03
N ASP A 309 4.95 -5.77 5.53
CA ASP A 309 6.10 -4.96 5.93
C ASP A 309 6.39 -3.79 4.95
N HIS A 310 6.00 -3.90 3.66
CA HIS A 310 6.36 -2.87 2.67
C HIS A 310 5.43 -2.77 1.44
N PHE A 311 4.23 -3.37 1.42
CA PHE A 311 3.38 -3.41 0.24
C PHE A 311 2.40 -2.23 0.20
N PRO A 312 2.57 -1.23 -0.70
CA PRO A 312 1.67 -0.10 -0.81
C PRO A 312 0.36 -0.51 -1.47
N CYS A 313 -0.74 -0.18 -0.80
CA CYS A 313 -2.10 -0.44 -1.24
C CYS A 313 -2.88 0.86 -1.38
N THR A 314 -3.80 0.89 -2.34
CA THR A 314 -4.73 1.99 -2.56
C THR A 314 -6.07 1.45 -3.08
N VAL A 315 -6.93 2.32 -3.59
CA VAL A 315 -8.17 1.92 -4.26
C VAL A 315 -8.08 2.17 -5.76
N GLY A 316 -8.55 1.19 -6.53
CA GLY A 316 -8.57 1.26 -7.99
C GLY A 316 -9.82 0.60 -8.58
N SER A 317 -10.04 0.80 -9.87
CA SER A 317 -11.17 0.22 -10.58
C SER A 317 -10.72 -0.43 -11.90
N LEU A 318 -11.36 -1.55 -12.20
CA LEU A 318 -11.24 -2.30 -13.44
C LEU A 318 -12.59 -2.15 -14.17
N GLY A 319 -12.66 -1.33 -15.23
CA GLY A 319 -13.96 -0.95 -15.78
C GLY A 319 -14.88 -0.36 -14.73
N ASP A 320 -16.04 -0.97 -14.55
CA ASP A 320 -17.03 -0.63 -13.54
C ASP A 320 -16.86 -1.41 -12.22
N TYR A 321 -15.93 -2.36 -12.19
CA TYR A 321 -15.65 -3.15 -10.99
C TYR A 321 -14.69 -2.39 -10.07
N GLY A 322 -15.26 -1.63 -9.15
CA GLY A 322 -14.50 -0.83 -8.18
C GLY A 322 -15.24 0.45 -7.75
N PRO A 323 -14.61 1.33 -6.94
CA PRO A 323 -13.25 1.19 -6.42
C PRO A 323 -13.11 0.10 -5.34
N ARG A 324 -12.05 -0.69 -5.43
CA ARG A 324 -11.68 -1.76 -4.50
C ARG A 324 -10.18 -1.73 -4.21
N MET A 325 -9.74 -2.51 -3.23
CA MET A 325 -8.33 -2.58 -2.87
C MET A 325 -7.47 -3.14 -3.99
N VAL A 326 -6.40 -2.44 -4.27
CA VAL A 326 -5.36 -2.80 -5.23
C VAL A 326 -3.98 -2.54 -4.62
N THR A 327 -2.97 -3.20 -5.16
CA THR A 327 -1.57 -2.90 -4.84
C THR A 327 -0.92 -2.04 -5.91
N VAL A 328 0.15 -1.36 -5.54
CA VAL A 328 0.99 -0.55 -6.42
C VAL A 328 2.36 -1.18 -6.49
N ASP A 329 2.69 -1.77 -7.62
CA ASP A 329 3.91 -2.53 -7.86
C ASP A 329 4.70 -1.92 -9.01
N THR A 330 5.67 -1.10 -8.69
CA THR A 330 6.51 -0.47 -9.73
C THR A 330 7.56 -1.42 -10.31
N GLY A 331 7.69 -2.63 -9.78
CA GLY A 331 8.57 -3.69 -10.27
C GLY A 331 7.88 -4.73 -11.17
N GLY A 332 6.56 -4.62 -11.38
CA GLY A 332 5.82 -5.53 -12.25
C GLY A 332 6.17 -5.34 -13.73
N ILE A 333 6.55 -6.42 -14.43
CA ILE A 333 7.13 -6.38 -15.78
C ILE A 333 6.08 -6.74 -16.85
N GLY A 334 6.02 -5.95 -17.92
CA GLY A 334 5.38 -6.30 -19.19
C GLY A 334 3.85 -6.18 -19.21
N SER A 335 3.24 -5.71 -18.14
CA SER A 335 1.80 -5.49 -18.01
C SER A 335 1.54 -4.14 -17.33
N ALA A 336 0.36 -3.56 -17.54
CA ALA A 336 -0.09 -2.39 -16.79
C ALA A 336 -0.86 -2.80 -15.52
N ILE A 337 -1.33 -4.04 -15.52
CA ILE A 337 -2.15 -4.61 -14.45
C ILE A 337 -1.98 -6.12 -14.43
N ASP A 338 -1.90 -6.67 -13.23
CA ASP A 338 -2.05 -8.09 -12.99
C ASP A 338 -3.33 -8.34 -12.19
N THR A 339 -4.11 -9.36 -12.59
CA THR A 339 -5.36 -9.78 -11.90
C THR A 339 -5.49 -11.29 -11.96
N THR A 340 -6.64 -11.85 -11.60
CA THR A 340 -6.95 -13.28 -11.85
C THR A 340 -7.93 -13.41 -13.00
N ALA A 341 -7.94 -14.59 -13.64
CA ALA A 341 -8.91 -14.90 -14.69
C ALA A 341 -10.35 -14.73 -14.19
N GLU A 342 -10.64 -15.23 -12.98
CA GLU A 342 -11.94 -15.09 -12.34
C GLU A 342 -12.38 -13.62 -12.18
N ILE A 343 -11.46 -12.72 -11.84
CA ILE A 343 -11.77 -11.29 -11.72
C ILE A 343 -11.93 -10.68 -13.10
N ALA A 344 -11.03 -10.99 -14.04
CA ALA A 344 -11.07 -10.45 -15.40
C ALA A 344 -12.38 -10.80 -16.12
N GLU A 345 -12.89 -12.03 -15.95
CA GLU A 345 -14.16 -12.48 -16.53
C GLU A 345 -15.41 -11.75 -15.99
N ARG A 346 -15.30 -11.14 -14.80
CA ARG A 346 -16.40 -10.36 -14.19
C ARG A 346 -16.45 -8.91 -14.64
N VAL A 347 -15.46 -8.47 -15.39
CA VAL A 347 -15.31 -7.06 -15.76
C VAL A 347 -15.64 -6.88 -17.23
N ASP A 348 -16.69 -6.12 -17.49
CA ASP A 348 -17.03 -5.76 -18.87
C ASP A 348 -15.90 -4.96 -19.52
N GLY A 349 -15.58 -5.28 -20.77
CA GLY A 349 -14.48 -4.65 -21.52
C GLY A 349 -13.09 -5.24 -21.20
N PHE A 350 -13.03 -6.38 -20.51
CA PHE A 350 -11.81 -7.16 -20.39
C PHE A 350 -11.88 -8.37 -21.32
N GLU A 351 -10.84 -8.54 -22.13
CA GLU A 351 -10.69 -9.68 -23.04
C GLU A 351 -9.52 -10.54 -22.55
N VAL A 352 -9.79 -11.82 -22.27
CA VAL A 352 -8.78 -12.80 -21.82
C VAL A 352 -8.39 -13.67 -23.01
N ASP A 353 -7.11 -13.69 -23.34
CA ASP A 353 -6.57 -14.52 -24.41
C ASP A 353 -6.16 -15.90 -23.91
N TYR A 354 -7.12 -16.80 -23.84
CA TYR A 354 -6.90 -18.19 -23.44
C TYR A 354 -6.13 -19.02 -24.47
N ALA A 355 -6.00 -18.54 -25.71
CA ALA A 355 -5.29 -19.25 -26.77
C ALA A 355 -3.77 -19.16 -26.62
N HIS A 356 -3.27 -18.13 -25.92
CA HIS A 356 -1.84 -17.87 -25.77
C HIS A 356 -1.42 -17.83 -24.28
N PRO A 357 -1.54 -18.95 -23.54
CA PRO A 357 -1.15 -18.99 -22.15
C PRO A 357 0.36 -18.82 -21.99
N ASN A 358 0.75 -18.12 -20.94
CA ASN A 358 2.11 -18.05 -20.45
C ASN A 358 2.19 -18.77 -19.10
N GLU A 359 3.40 -19.08 -18.67
CA GLU A 359 3.65 -19.52 -17.32
C GLU A 359 4.50 -18.51 -16.59
N ARG A 360 4.08 -18.12 -15.40
CA ARG A 360 4.82 -17.22 -14.52
C ARG A 360 4.71 -17.70 -13.09
N PHE A 361 5.84 -17.83 -12.41
CA PHE A 361 5.89 -18.39 -11.05
C PHE A 361 5.25 -19.78 -10.92
N GLY A 362 5.38 -20.64 -11.92
CA GLY A 362 4.76 -21.98 -11.93
C GLY A 362 3.23 -21.96 -12.05
N ILE A 363 2.63 -20.84 -12.40
CA ILE A 363 1.19 -20.66 -12.58
C ILE A 363 0.91 -20.17 -13.98
N LYS A 364 -0.13 -20.75 -14.61
CA LYS A 364 -0.60 -20.25 -15.90
C LYS A 364 -1.12 -18.82 -15.75
N SER A 365 -0.76 -18.00 -16.71
CA SER A 365 -1.28 -16.66 -16.87
C SER A 365 -1.67 -16.43 -18.32
N TYR A 366 -2.67 -15.60 -18.51
CA TYR A 366 -3.23 -15.29 -19.82
C TYR A 366 -3.07 -13.80 -20.09
N PRO A 367 -2.62 -13.39 -21.30
CA PRO A 367 -2.68 -12.00 -21.69
C PRO A 367 -4.11 -11.48 -21.60
N ILE A 368 -4.28 -10.27 -21.13
CA ILE A 368 -5.57 -9.57 -21.17
C ILE A 368 -5.43 -8.22 -21.87
N THR A 369 -6.50 -7.81 -22.53
CA THR A 369 -6.70 -6.42 -22.94
C THR A 369 -7.78 -5.83 -22.04
N ALA A 370 -7.43 -4.78 -21.32
CA ALA A 370 -8.35 -4.07 -20.44
C ALA A 370 -8.78 -2.77 -21.11
N GLU A 371 -10.07 -2.62 -21.41
CA GLU A 371 -10.59 -1.42 -22.04
C GLU A 371 -10.35 -0.18 -21.18
N ARG A 372 -10.56 -0.30 -19.87
CA ARG A 372 -10.39 0.81 -18.92
C ARG A 372 -9.94 0.33 -17.55
N ILE A 373 -8.87 0.94 -17.04
CA ILE A 373 -8.45 0.79 -15.65
C ILE A 373 -8.14 2.15 -15.04
N SER A 374 -8.30 2.31 -13.73
CA SER A 374 -8.10 3.62 -13.10
C SER A 374 -7.69 3.56 -11.62
N LEU A 375 -6.88 4.56 -11.23
CA LEU A 375 -6.63 4.97 -9.86
C LEU A 375 -7.16 6.40 -9.71
N GLY A 376 -8.37 6.54 -9.16
CA GLY A 376 -9.09 7.82 -9.15
C GLY A 376 -9.33 8.37 -10.57
N ARG A 377 -8.84 9.59 -10.84
CA ARG A 377 -8.93 10.22 -12.17
C ARG A 377 -7.77 9.86 -13.11
N ALA A 378 -6.74 9.17 -12.61
CA ALA A 378 -5.70 8.62 -13.45
C ALA A 378 -6.26 7.39 -14.18
N VAL A 379 -6.59 7.56 -15.45
CA VAL A 379 -7.27 6.54 -16.28
C VAL A 379 -6.36 6.14 -17.43
N ARG A 380 -6.30 4.83 -17.70
CA ARG A 380 -5.69 4.25 -18.91
C ARG A 380 -6.76 3.43 -19.66
N HIS A 381 -6.66 3.45 -20.99
CA HIS A 381 -7.54 2.72 -21.90
C HIS A 381 -6.74 1.79 -22.79
N GLY A 382 -7.35 0.65 -23.15
CA GLY A 382 -6.76 -0.29 -24.10
C GLY A 382 -5.39 -0.81 -23.67
N VAL A 383 -5.23 -1.09 -22.39
CA VAL A 383 -3.93 -1.52 -21.85
C VAL A 383 -3.79 -3.03 -21.80
N ARG A 384 -2.56 -3.50 -21.93
CA ARG A 384 -2.22 -4.91 -21.75
C ARG A 384 -2.06 -5.22 -20.26
N GLY A 385 -2.52 -6.39 -19.86
CA GLY A 385 -2.37 -6.93 -18.52
C GLY A 385 -2.13 -8.43 -18.55
N LEU A 386 -2.06 -9.02 -17.36
CA LEU A 386 -2.00 -10.47 -17.16
C LEU A 386 -3.12 -10.91 -16.22
N ALA A 387 -3.78 -12.01 -16.57
CA ALA A 387 -4.74 -12.71 -15.72
C ALA A 387 -4.16 -14.06 -15.31
N PHE A 388 -3.84 -14.24 -14.02
CA PHE A 388 -3.39 -15.51 -13.50
C PHE A 388 -4.57 -16.47 -13.36
N GLU A 389 -4.36 -17.75 -13.67
CA GLU A 389 -5.37 -18.81 -13.52
C GLU A 389 -5.90 -18.89 -12.09
N LYS A 390 -5.04 -18.63 -11.11
CA LYS A 390 -5.35 -18.54 -9.68
C LYS A 390 -4.40 -17.57 -8.99
N ALA A 391 -4.73 -17.17 -7.76
CA ALA A 391 -3.83 -16.40 -6.92
C ALA A 391 -2.48 -17.10 -6.76
N ILE A 392 -1.39 -16.33 -6.74
CA ILE A 392 -0.03 -16.84 -6.55
C ILE A 392 0.18 -17.13 -5.07
N PRO A 393 0.36 -18.40 -4.64
CA PRO A 393 0.52 -18.73 -3.23
C PRO A 393 1.71 -17.99 -2.60
N GLY A 394 1.50 -17.45 -1.40
CA GLY A 394 2.55 -16.72 -0.66
C GLY A 394 2.92 -15.35 -1.22
N PHE A 395 2.38 -14.97 -2.39
CA PHE A 395 2.63 -13.66 -2.99
C PHE A 395 1.44 -12.72 -2.73
N PRO A 396 1.67 -11.50 -2.21
CA PRO A 396 0.60 -10.54 -1.97
C PRO A 396 0.04 -10.00 -3.29
N GLY A 397 -1.05 -10.57 -3.76
CA GLY A 397 -1.60 -10.25 -5.07
C GLY A 397 -3.10 -10.50 -5.18
N PRO A 398 -3.68 -10.25 -6.35
CA PRO A 398 -5.11 -10.36 -6.57
C PRO A 398 -5.63 -11.81 -6.40
N GLY A 399 -6.91 -11.92 -6.06
CA GLY A 399 -7.62 -13.19 -5.92
C GLY A 399 -7.43 -13.90 -4.58
N GLN A 400 -6.70 -13.29 -3.64
CA GLN A 400 -6.54 -13.83 -2.29
C GLN A 400 -6.56 -12.73 -1.24
N SER A 401 -6.98 -13.08 -0.02
CA SER A 401 -6.96 -12.17 1.13
C SER A 401 -5.97 -12.60 2.21
N GLU A 402 -5.48 -13.84 2.16
CA GLU A 402 -4.70 -14.45 3.25
C GLU A 402 -3.49 -13.62 3.71
N PRO A 403 -2.62 -13.07 2.83
CA PRO A 403 -1.44 -12.36 3.29
C PRO A 403 -1.75 -11.10 4.10
N PHE A 404 -2.85 -10.42 3.78
CA PHE A 404 -3.21 -9.13 4.37
C PHE A 404 -4.51 -9.15 5.15
N GLY A 405 -5.32 -10.20 5.04
CA GLY A 405 -6.64 -10.31 5.63
C GLY A 405 -7.74 -9.57 4.86
N PHE A 406 -7.44 -8.95 3.72
CA PHE A 406 -8.41 -8.28 2.84
C PHE A 406 -8.15 -8.60 1.38
N ASP A 407 -9.23 -8.55 0.59
CA ASP A 407 -9.21 -8.92 -0.82
C ASP A 407 -8.54 -7.84 -1.68
N LEU A 408 -7.73 -8.28 -2.62
CA LEU A 408 -7.14 -7.46 -3.67
C LEU A 408 -7.75 -7.84 -5.02
N ILE A 409 -8.14 -6.86 -5.83
CA ILE A 409 -8.67 -7.13 -7.16
C ILE A 409 -7.61 -7.04 -8.26
N ALA A 410 -6.55 -6.31 -8.03
CA ALA A 410 -5.49 -6.12 -9.01
C ALA A 410 -4.20 -5.64 -8.37
N ASN A 411 -3.11 -5.83 -9.11
CA ASN A 411 -1.83 -5.22 -8.91
C ASN A 411 -1.56 -4.24 -10.06
N PHE A 412 -1.44 -2.94 -9.77
CA PHE A 412 -1.12 -1.90 -10.76
C PHE A 412 0.39 -1.79 -10.89
N THR A 413 0.91 -2.01 -12.08
CA THR A 413 2.35 -2.10 -12.33
C THR A 413 2.90 -0.83 -12.99
N HIS A 414 4.22 -0.75 -13.16
CA HIS A 414 4.88 0.46 -13.68
C HIS A 414 4.35 0.91 -15.05
N GLU A 415 3.90 -0.01 -15.90
CA GLU A 415 3.36 0.34 -17.21
C GLU A 415 2.11 1.23 -17.11
N PHE A 416 1.30 1.06 -16.06
CA PHE A 416 0.17 1.95 -15.80
C PHE A 416 0.64 3.39 -15.58
N PHE A 417 1.75 3.56 -14.86
CA PHE A 417 2.23 4.86 -14.41
C PHE A 417 3.02 5.66 -15.45
N LYS A 418 3.41 5.09 -16.58
CA LYS A 418 4.24 5.75 -17.59
C LYS A 418 3.79 7.17 -18.00
N PRO A 419 2.48 7.52 -18.10
CA PRO A 419 2.06 8.89 -18.40
C PRO A 419 1.93 9.81 -17.19
N PHE A 420 2.31 9.35 -15.99
CA PHE A 420 2.02 10.04 -14.73
C PHE A 420 3.30 10.31 -13.93
N ALA A 421 3.15 11.20 -12.93
CA ALA A 421 4.03 11.24 -11.77
C ALA A 421 3.24 10.72 -10.57
N ILE A 422 3.82 9.78 -9.84
CA ILE A 422 3.24 9.17 -8.64
C ILE A 422 4.06 9.60 -7.42
N THR A 423 3.40 10.15 -6.40
CA THR A 423 4.05 10.57 -5.16
C THR A 423 3.49 9.77 -3.98
N PHE A 424 4.38 9.10 -3.27
CA PHE A 424 4.10 8.36 -2.05
C PHE A 424 4.37 9.26 -0.84
N ASP A 425 3.34 9.55 -0.08
CA ASP A 425 3.41 10.27 1.20
C ASP A 425 3.09 9.30 2.34
N TYR A 426 4.10 8.61 2.84
CA TYR A 426 3.95 7.65 3.94
C TYR A 426 3.78 8.34 5.31
N THR A 427 3.98 9.65 5.40
CA THR A 427 3.73 10.42 6.62
C THR A 427 2.25 10.69 6.81
N ASP A 428 1.57 11.14 5.75
CA ASP A 428 0.14 11.44 5.77
C ASP A 428 -0.71 10.30 5.18
N MET A 429 -0.08 9.21 4.76
CA MET A 429 -0.69 8.03 4.13
C MET A 429 -1.58 8.40 2.94
N HIS A 430 -0.97 9.05 1.96
CA HIS A 430 -1.61 9.40 0.70
C HIS A 430 -0.73 9.09 -0.50
N LEU A 431 -1.40 8.67 -1.55
CA LEU A 431 -0.84 8.53 -2.88
C LEU A 431 -1.36 9.68 -3.75
N TYR A 432 -0.45 10.43 -4.36
CA TYR A 432 -0.82 11.48 -5.31
C TYR A 432 -0.43 11.03 -6.71
N ILE A 433 -1.35 11.15 -7.66
CA ILE A 433 -1.11 10.85 -9.08
C ILE A 433 -1.41 12.12 -9.87
N THR A 434 -0.41 12.60 -10.58
CA THR A 434 -0.53 13.78 -11.46
C THR A 434 -0.22 13.35 -12.90
N ARG A 435 -0.90 13.95 -13.88
CA ARG A 435 -0.53 13.79 -15.28
C ARG A 435 0.75 14.59 -15.51
N GLY A 436 1.75 13.98 -16.14
CA GLY A 436 3.00 14.64 -16.50
C GLY A 436 2.82 15.67 -17.60
#